data_8cb8f3234ec53ba35db324aeb64819ff
#
_entry.id   8cb8f3234ec53ba35db324aeb64819ff
#
_cell.length_a   1.000
_cell.length_b   1.000
_cell.length_c   1.000
_cell.angle_alpha   90.00
_cell.angle_beta   90.00
_cell.angle_gamma   90.00
#
_symmetry.space_group_name_H-M   'P 1'
#
loop_
_entity.id
_entity.type
_entity.pdbx_description
1 polymer ?
#
loop_
_entity_poly.entity_id
_entity_poly.type
_entity_poly.pdbx_seq_one_letter_code
_entity_poly.pdbx_strand_id
1 'polypeptide(L)'
;MTKKSIPKSAKKVFEGILFDVYHWEQEMFDGTKRTFEAVKRIPTTQIIATTKEKKIIMLKEQQPHIGNFTSVPGGQVERTETPLHTTKKELLEECGMKAETLKLWKITNSGGKIDWESHYYFAQNCKQIKTPENNTAGEQIKMYELTFDEFILETQKPEFRNKMFQLEIYKMIKENTLKDFKNLIFN
;
A
#
# COMPACT_ATOMS: atom_id res chain seq x y z
N MET A 1 4.15 -10.95 -16.00
CA MET A 1 4.90 -9.68 -15.91
C MET A 1 3.96 -8.56 -16.33
N THR A 2 3.61 -7.65 -15.45
CA THR A 2 2.83 -6.47 -15.79
C THR A 2 3.67 -5.59 -16.73
N LYS A 3 3.14 -5.30 -17.92
CA LYS A 3 3.78 -4.43 -18.90
C LYS A 3 3.95 -3.06 -18.26
N LYS A 4 5.19 -2.53 -18.18
CA LYS A 4 5.42 -1.17 -17.66
C LYS A 4 4.62 -0.19 -18.50
N SER A 5 3.86 0.69 -17.85
CA SER A 5 3.00 1.68 -18.53
C SER A 5 3.81 2.79 -19.22
N ILE A 6 5.01 3.08 -18.71
CA ILE A 6 5.92 4.10 -19.26
C ILE A 6 7.05 3.41 -20.02
N PRO A 7 7.18 3.63 -21.35
CA PRO A 7 8.25 3.04 -22.15
C PRO A 7 9.61 3.64 -21.81
N LYS A 8 10.69 2.88 -22.10
CA LYS A 8 12.07 3.34 -21.84
C LYS A 8 12.44 4.62 -22.62
N SER A 9 11.79 4.87 -23.76
CA SER A 9 12.00 6.07 -24.58
C SER A 9 11.31 7.33 -24.04
N ALA A 10 10.45 7.20 -23.01
CA ALA A 10 9.73 8.32 -22.44
C ALA A 10 10.71 9.30 -21.75
N LYS A 11 10.46 10.58 -21.94
CA LYS A 11 11.21 11.69 -21.33
C LYS A 11 10.44 12.20 -20.13
N LYS A 12 11.12 12.37 -18.99
CA LYS A 12 10.55 13.08 -17.84
C LYS A 12 10.47 14.56 -18.20
N VAL A 13 9.25 15.12 -18.20
CA VAL A 13 8.97 16.53 -18.53
C VAL A 13 8.65 17.37 -17.30
N PHE A 14 8.29 16.71 -16.20
CA PHE A 14 8.07 17.37 -14.91
C PHE A 14 8.53 16.42 -13.78
N GLU A 15 9.18 17.00 -12.77
CA GLU A 15 9.56 16.31 -11.55
C GLU A 15 8.84 16.96 -10.36
N GLY A 16 7.92 16.21 -9.74
CA GLY A 16 7.17 16.66 -8.58
C GLY A 16 7.63 15.99 -7.28
N ILE A 17 6.98 16.35 -6.18
CA ILE A 17 7.23 15.75 -4.86
C ILE A 17 6.78 14.29 -4.86
N LEU A 18 5.57 14.01 -5.36
CA LEU A 18 4.96 12.67 -5.39
C LEU A 18 4.91 12.08 -6.78
N PHE A 19 4.77 12.92 -7.81
CA PHE A 19 4.50 12.51 -9.17
C PHE A 19 5.52 13.11 -10.12
N ASP A 20 6.13 12.25 -10.94
CA ASP A 20 6.89 12.64 -12.13
C ASP A 20 6.00 12.47 -13.35
N VAL A 21 6.04 13.40 -14.31
CA VAL A 21 5.30 13.31 -15.57
C VAL A 21 6.25 12.94 -16.71
N TYR A 22 5.80 12.01 -17.53
CA TYR A 22 6.57 11.49 -18.67
C TYR A 22 5.80 11.64 -19.96
N HIS A 23 6.50 12.08 -21.02
CA HIS A 23 5.99 12.15 -22.40
C HIS A 23 6.79 11.24 -23.31
N TRP A 24 6.10 10.69 -24.33
CA TRP A 24 6.75 9.95 -25.43
C TRP A 24 5.91 10.03 -26.69
N GLU A 25 6.57 9.90 -27.85
CA GLU A 25 5.89 9.74 -29.13
C GLU A 25 5.40 8.29 -29.28
N GLN A 26 4.11 8.15 -29.45
CA GLN A 26 3.44 6.87 -29.66
C GLN A 26 2.96 6.78 -31.11
N GLU A 27 3.41 5.75 -31.83
CA GLU A 27 2.85 5.42 -33.14
C GLU A 27 1.46 4.79 -32.97
N MET A 28 0.50 5.33 -33.69
CA MET A 28 -0.89 4.89 -33.68
C MET A 28 -1.10 3.80 -34.75
N PHE A 29 -2.22 3.09 -34.69
CA PHE A 29 -2.54 2.01 -35.68
C PHE A 29 -2.69 2.49 -37.10
N ASP A 30 -2.95 3.77 -37.31
CA ASP A 30 -3.03 4.42 -38.63
C ASP A 30 -1.68 4.95 -39.14
N GLY A 31 -0.58 4.67 -38.41
CA GLY A 31 0.77 5.13 -38.72
C GLY A 31 1.06 6.57 -38.31
N THR A 32 0.09 7.32 -37.78
CA THR A 32 0.34 8.66 -37.23
C THR A 32 1.07 8.58 -35.89
N LYS A 33 1.77 9.66 -35.51
CA LYS A 33 2.41 9.78 -34.20
C LYS A 33 1.67 10.79 -33.34
N ARG A 34 1.52 10.45 -32.07
CA ARG A 34 0.91 11.34 -31.08
C ARG A 34 1.73 11.32 -29.79
N THR A 35 1.81 12.46 -29.13
CA THR A 35 2.43 12.56 -27.81
C THR A 35 1.52 11.91 -26.78
N PHE A 36 2.06 10.93 -26.08
CA PHE A 36 1.41 10.28 -24.95
C PHE A 36 2.01 10.77 -23.64
N GLU A 37 1.18 10.76 -22.63
CA GLU A 37 1.52 11.19 -21.27
C GLU A 37 1.19 10.10 -20.25
N ALA A 38 2.04 9.94 -19.23
CA ALA A 38 1.76 9.18 -18.04
C ALA A 38 2.45 9.80 -16.83
N VAL A 39 1.91 9.51 -15.65
CA VAL A 39 2.51 9.90 -14.37
C VAL A 39 3.12 8.70 -13.69
N LYS A 40 4.28 8.90 -13.07
CA LYS A 40 4.92 7.93 -12.19
C LYS A 40 4.83 8.44 -10.76
N ARG A 41 4.26 7.63 -9.87
CA ARG A 41 4.22 7.91 -8.44
C ARG A 41 5.32 7.13 -7.72
N ILE A 42 5.88 7.71 -6.66
CA ILE A 42 6.77 6.95 -5.76
C ILE A 42 6.02 5.75 -5.18
N PRO A 43 6.69 4.58 -5.06
CA PRO A 43 6.06 3.37 -4.54
C PRO A 43 5.57 3.54 -3.10
N THR A 44 4.65 2.67 -2.70
CA THR A 44 4.15 2.61 -1.32
C THR A 44 4.27 1.21 -0.76
N THR A 45 4.31 1.10 0.57
CA THR A 45 4.17 -0.16 1.29
C THR A 45 2.82 -0.22 1.99
N GLN A 46 2.29 -1.44 2.14
CA GLN A 46 1.07 -1.76 2.88
C GLN A 46 1.37 -2.99 3.74
N ILE A 47 1.06 -2.94 5.01
CA ILE A 47 1.52 -3.93 5.98
C ILE A 47 0.31 -4.63 6.60
N ILE A 48 0.12 -5.90 6.29
CA ILE A 48 -0.83 -6.75 7.00
C ILE A 48 -0.09 -7.28 8.24
N ALA A 49 -0.18 -6.54 9.34
CA ALA A 49 0.52 -6.83 10.57
C ALA A 49 -0.35 -7.67 11.52
N THR A 50 0.22 -8.75 12.07
CA THR A 50 -0.48 -9.67 12.97
C THR A 50 0.27 -9.84 14.29
N THR A 51 -0.47 -9.97 15.40
CA THR A 51 0.07 -10.31 16.71
C THR A 51 0.15 -11.83 16.92
N LYS A 52 0.81 -12.26 17.99
CA LYS A 52 0.86 -13.68 18.40
C LYS A 52 -0.52 -14.21 18.78
N GLU A 53 -1.40 -13.33 19.24
CA GLU A 53 -2.79 -13.62 19.60
C GLU A 53 -3.71 -13.68 18.38
N LYS A 54 -3.13 -13.68 17.15
CA LYS A 54 -3.86 -13.72 15.87
C LYS A 54 -4.81 -12.54 15.70
N LYS A 55 -4.42 -11.36 16.19
CA LYS A 55 -5.08 -10.10 15.89
C LYS A 55 -4.41 -9.43 14.71
N ILE A 56 -5.16 -8.63 13.97
CA ILE A 56 -4.67 -7.82 12.84
C ILE A 56 -4.66 -6.36 13.26
N ILE A 57 -3.56 -5.69 12.99
CA ILE A 57 -3.36 -4.28 13.31
C ILE A 57 -3.98 -3.40 12.24
N MET A 58 -4.77 -2.44 12.68
CA MET A 58 -5.39 -1.42 11.85
C MET A 58 -5.10 -0.03 12.41
N LEU A 59 -5.16 0.96 11.54
CA LEU A 59 -5.05 2.36 11.89
C LEU A 59 -6.36 3.10 11.64
N LYS A 60 -6.71 3.98 12.57
CA LYS A 60 -7.68 5.04 12.36
C LYS A 60 -6.91 6.34 12.24
N GLU A 61 -7.04 6.99 11.12
CA GLU A 61 -6.26 8.15 10.77
C GLU A 61 -7.15 9.36 10.50
N GLN A 62 -6.60 10.53 10.80
CA GLN A 62 -7.17 11.82 10.42
C GLN A 62 -6.10 12.69 9.79
N GLN A 63 -6.35 13.16 8.58
CA GLN A 63 -5.47 14.09 7.87
C GLN A 63 -6.23 15.37 7.53
N PRO A 64 -5.61 16.57 7.61
CA PRO A 64 -6.31 17.84 7.46
C PRO A 64 -7.09 18.00 6.16
N HIS A 65 -6.60 17.45 5.05
CA HIS A 65 -7.21 17.61 3.72
C HIS A 65 -8.06 16.42 3.26
N ILE A 66 -8.04 15.28 3.98
CA ILE A 66 -8.78 14.05 3.62
C ILE A 66 -9.88 13.76 4.64
N GLY A 67 -9.69 14.16 5.91
CA GLY A 67 -10.59 13.80 7.01
C GLY A 67 -10.26 12.45 7.64
N ASN A 68 -11.28 11.75 8.12
CA ASN A 68 -11.14 10.48 8.82
C ASN A 68 -11.19 9.29 7.85
N PHE A 69 -10.29 8.33 8.04
CA PHE A 69 -10.29 7.07 7.30
C PHE A 69 -9.65 5.94 8.12
N THR A 70 -9.79 4.71 7.66
CA THR A 70 -9.09 3.55 8.23
C THR A 70 -8.14 2.95 7.20
N SER A 71 -7.04 2.37 7.67
CA SER A 71 -6.02 1.77 6.82
C SER A 71 -5.32 0.60 7.52
N VAL A 72 -4.55 -0.15 6.77
CA VAL A 72 -3.43 -0.95 7.31
C VAL A 72 -2.21 -0.05 7.44
N PRO A 73 -1.25 -0.33 8.35
CA PRO A 73 0.01 0.40 8.43
C PRO A 73 0.74 0.45 7.09
N GLY A 74 1.47 1.54 6.85
CA GLY A 74 2.27 1.67 5.64
C GLY A 74 2.44 3.10 5.16
N GLY A 75 3.40 3.29 4.26
CA GLY A 75 3.77 4.62 3.82
C GLY A 75 4.46 4.67 2.46
N GLN A 76 5.03 5.81 2.15
CA GLN A 76 5.72 6.08 0.90
C GLN A 76 7.16 5.57 0.98
N VAL A 77 7.61 4.88 -0.08
CA VAL A 77 9.01 4.46 -0.20
C VAL A 77 9.81 5.65 -0.72
N GLU A 78 10.58 6.27 0.15
CA GLU A 78 11.44 7.39 -0.24
C GLU A 78 12.44 6.98 -1.32
N ARG A 79 12.92 7.94 -2.13
CA ARG A 79 13.80 7.65 -3.29
C ARG A 79 15.09 6.92 -2.92
N THR A 80 15.55 7.04 -1.67
CA THR A 80 16.76 6.40 -1.13
C THR A 80 16.50 5.12 -0.35
N GLU A 81 15.22 4.74 -0.18
CA GLU A 81 14.81 3.59 0.61
C GLU A 81 14.42 2.39 -0.26
N THR A 82 14.45 1.21 0.36
CA THR A 82 13.84 0.01 -0.21
C THR A 82 12.46 -0.23 0.40
N PRO A 83 11.51 -0.87 -0.31
CA PRO A 83 10.19 -1.19 0.25
C PRO A 83 10.24 -1.96 1.57
N LEU A 84 11.21 -2.87 1.72
CA LEU A 84 11.40 -3.61 2.97
C LEU A 84 11.88 -2.72 4.12
N HIS A 85 12.75 -1.74 3.84
CA HIS A 85 13.20 -0.76 4.84
C HIS A 85 12.04 0.10 5.31
N THR A 86 11.30 0.70 4.36
CA THR A 86 10.10 1.49 4.66
C THR A 86 9.08 0.68 5.45
N THR A 87 8.83 -0.58 5.09
CA THR A 87 7.92 -1.46 5.84
C THR A 87 8.30 -1.57 7.33
N LYS A 88 9.60 -1.73 7.63
CA LYS A 88 10.07 -1.81 9.02
C LYS A 88 9.94 -0.48 9.75
N LYS A 89 10.25 0.62 9.06
CA LYS A 89 10.18 1.99 9.56
C LYS A 89 8.74 2.34 9.93
N GLU A 90 7.80 2.18 8.98
CA GLU A 90 6.39 2.51 9.18
C GLU A 90 5.73 1.67 10.27
N LEU A 91 6.02 0.35 10.32
CA LEU A 91 5.51 -0.51 11.38
C LEU A 91 5.99 -0.04 12.77
N LEU A 92 7.23 0.48 12.84
CA LEU A 92 7.78 0.98 14.08
C LEU A 92 7.23 2.37 14.45
N GLU A 93 7.09 3.27 13.49
CA GLU A 93 6.63 4.65 13.70
C GLU A 93 5.13 4.68 14.01
N GLU A 94 4.30 4.07 13.16
CA GLU A 94 2.84 4.12 13.29
C GLU A 94 2.28 3.19 14.38
N CYS A 95 2.93 2.03 14.59
CA CYS A 95 2.44 1.02 15.55
C CYS A 95 3.34 0.83 16.77
N GLY A 96 4.57 1.35 16.77
CA GLY A 96 5.56 1.05 17.81
C GLY A 96 5.99 -0.41 17.82
N MET A 97 5.79 -1.15 16.71
CA MET A 97 5.95 -2.60 16.67
C MET A 97 7.15 -3.05 15.84
N LYS A 98 7.62 -4.26 16.16
CA LYS A 98 8.59 -5.03 15.37
C LYS A 98 8.02 -6.41 15.09
N ALA A 99 8.07 -6.83 13.83
CA ALA A 99 7.67 -8.16 13.40
C ALA A 99 8.79 -9.19 13.65
N GLU A 100 8.41 -10.42 13.96
CA GLU A 100 9.32 -11.57 13.98
C GLU A 100 9.67 -11.99 12.54
N THR A 101 8.68 -11.98 11.66
CA THR A 101 8.83 -12.30 10.23
C THR A 101 8.22 -11.20 9.36
N LEU A 102 8.94 -10.80 8.31
CA LEU A 102 8.47 -9.91 7.25
C LEU A 102 8.59 -10.62 5.90
N LYS A 103 7.48 -10.74 5.19
CA LYS A 103 7.40 -11.49 3.94
C LYS A 103 6.66 -10.66 2.88
N LEU A 104 7.30 -10.41 1.75
CA LEU A 104 6.62 -9.79 0.61
C LEU A 104 5.54 -10.75 0.11
N TRP A 105 4.30 -10.32 0.12
CA TRP A 105 3.18 -11.08 -0.39
C TRP A 105 2.89 -10.77 -1.86
N LYS A 106 2.75 -9.50 -2.18
CA LYS A 106 2.29 -9.07 -3.50
C LYS A 106 2.81 -7.69 -3.86
N ILE A 107 3.04 -7.47 -5.15
CA ILE A 107 3.23 -6.15 -5.74
C ILE A 107 2.08 -5.92 -6.69
N THR A 108 1.38 -4.80 -6.54
CA THR A 108 0.36 -4.34 -7.49
C THR A 108 0.84 -3.09 -8.17
N ASN A 109 0.36 -2.86 -9.40
CA ASN A 109 0.58 -1.61 -10.13
C ASN A 109 -0.78 -1.12 -10.59
N SER A 110 -1.05 0.18 -10.46
CA SER A 110 -2.32 0.79 -10.87
C SER A 110 -2.63 0.60 -12.34
N GLY A 111 -1.59 0.51 -13.17
CA GLY A 111 -1.73 0.36 -14.61
C GLY A 111 -2.23 1.61 -15.34
N GLY A 112 -2.48 1.48 -16.65
CA GLY A 112 -2.93 2.59 -17.47
C GLY A 112 -1.90 3.71 -17.58
N LYS A 113 -2.32 4.93 -17.29
CA LYS A 113 -1.45 6.11 -17.34
C LYS A 113 -0.85 6.51 -15.98
N ILE A 114 -1.04 5.67 -14.96
CA ILE A 114 -0.47 5.86 -13.63
C ILE A 114 0.45 4.69 -13.33
N ASP A 115 1.76 4.92 -13.32
CA ASP A 115 2.77 3.94 -12.89
C ASP A 115 3.00 4.09 -11.39
N TRP A 116 2.29 3.29 -10.61
CA TRP A 116 2.35 3.30 -9.16
C TRP A 116 2.36 1.88 -8.62
N GLU A 117 3.49 1.49 -8.01
CA GLU A 117 3.66 0.21 -7.36
C GLU A 117 3.29 0.30 -5.88
N SER A 118 2.46 -0.65 -5.42
CA SER A 118 2.16 -0.87 -4.00
C SER A 118 2.68 -2.24 -3.59
N HIS A 119 3.56 -2.27 -2.59
CA HIS A 119 4.20 -3.46 -2.06
C HIS A 119 3.48 -3.91 -0.79
N TYR A 120 2.85 -5.07 -0.82
CA TYR A 120 2.13 -5.64 0.32
C TYR A 120 3.01 -6.62 1.07
N TYR A 121 3.19 -6.38 2.36
CA TYR A 121 3.96 -7.24 3.23
C TYR A 121 3.09 -7.86 4.32
N PHE A 122 3.33 -9.13 4.62
CA PHE A 122 2.89 -9.74 5.88
C PHE A 122 3.96 -9.46 6.93
N ALA A 123 3.53 -8.90 8.07
CA ALA A 123 4.34 -8.70 9.26
C ALA A 123 3.75 -9.60 10.35
N GLN A 124 4.42 -10.71 10.65
CA GLN A 124 3.87 -11.74 11.53
C GLN A 124 4.48 -11.69 12.92
N ASN A 125 3.66 -12.06 13.92
CA ASN A 125 4.04 -12.10 15.34
C ASN A 125 4.63 -10.76 15.82
N CYS A 126 3.98 -9.66 15.48
CA CYS A 126 4.40 -8.33 15.87
C CYS A 126 4.35 -8.16 17.38
N LYS A 127 5.38 -7.54 17.92
CA LYS A 127 5.51 -7.15 19.32
C LYS A 127 5.64 -5.65 19.43
N GLN A 128 4.94 -5.01 20.34
CA GLN A 128 5.15 -3.61 20.69
C GLN A 128 6.49 -3.46 21.42
N ILE A 129 7.35 -2.57 20.93
CA ILE A 129 8.69 -2.30 21.49
C ILE A 129 8.88 -0.84 21.86
N LYS A 130 8.02 0.06 21.38
CA LYS A 130 7.96 1.48 21.79
C LYS A 130 6.52 1.99 21.71
N THR A 131 6.29 3.19 22.22
CA THR A 131 5.04 3.92 22.00
C THR A 131 4.98 4.39 20.54
N PRO A 132 3.84 4.24 19.83
CA PRO A 132 3.67 4.78 18.48
C PRO A 132 3.86 6.30 18.42
N GLU A 133 4.33 6.79 17.29
CA GLU A 133 4.46 8.22 17.02
C GLU A 133 3.13 8.76 16.50
N ASN A 134 2.20 9.10 17.42
CA ASN A 134 0.79 9.36 17.08
C ASN A 134 0.51 10.71 16.38
N ASN A 135 1.50 11.60 16.27
CA ASN A 135 1.33 12.95 15.75
C ASN A 135 2.53 13.39 14.91
N THR A 136 2.76 12.74 13.79
CA THR A 136 3.80 13.13 12.85
C THR A 136 3.20 14.07 11.79
N ALA A 137 3.77 15.26 11.62
CA ALA A 137 3.42 16.20 10.55
C ALA A 137 1.93 16.62 10.46
N GLY A 138 1.21 16.66 11.59
CA GLY A 138 -0.21 17.07 11.62
C GLY A 138 -1.20 15.96 11.33
N GLU A 139 -0.76 14.73 11.22
CA GLU A 139 -1.61 13.55 11.13
C GLU A 139 -1.89 13.01 12.54
N GLN A 140 -3.12 12.55 12.77
CA GLN A 140 -3.49 11.85 13.99
C GLN A 140 -3.69 10.38 13.64
N ILE A 141 -2.92 9.51 14.30
CA ILE A 141 -2.95 8.06 14.07
C ILE A 141 -3.31 7.36 15.38
N LYS A 142 -4.28 6.47 15.33
CA LYS A 142 -4.66 5.59 16.43
C LYS A 142 -4.70 4.15 15.97
N MET A 143 -3.82 3.33 16.54
CA MET A 143 -3.79 1.89 16.32
C MET A 143 -4.92 1.18 17.06
N TYR A 144 -5.48 0.12 16.47
CA TYR A 144 -6.41 -0.81 17.09
C TYR A 144 -6.26 -2.22 16.50
N GLU A 145 -6.80 -3.21 17.19
CA GLU A 145 -6.67 -4.61 16.86
C GLU A 145 -8.02 -5.23 16.47
N LEU A 146 -8.02 -6.06 15.45
CA LEU A 146 -9.22 -6.76 14.98
C LEU A 146 -8.94 -8.27 14.89
N THR A 147 -9.99 -9.06 15.06
CA THR A 147 -10.03 -10.45 14.60
C THR A 147 -10.02 -10.49 13.08
N PHE A 148 -9.75 -11.65 12.48
CA PHE A 148 -9.79 -11.79 11.02
C PHE A 148 -11.14 -11.39 10.42
N ASP A 149 -12.23 -11.83 11.02
CA ASP A 149 -13.56 -11.58 10.49
C ASP A 149 -13.96 -10.09 10.60
N GLU A 150 -13.61 -9.44 11.71
CA GLU A 150 -13.77 -7.99 11.87
C GLU A 150 -12.92 -7.21 10.87
N PHE A 151 -11.68 -7.65 10.62
CA PHE A 151 -10.81 -7.05 9.61
C PHE A 151 -11.42 -7.14 8.21
N ILE A 152 -11.95 -8.30 7.81
CA ILE A 152 -12.61 -8.45 6.50
C ILE A 152 -13.81 -7.49 6.39
N LEU A 153 -14.61 -7.34 7.45
CA LEU A 153 -15.72 -6.38 7.48
C LEU A 153 -15.23 -4.93 7.41
N GLU A 154 -14.15 -4.60 8.14
CA GLU A 154 -13.58 -3.24 8.15
C GLU A 154 -13.06 -2.84 6.77
N THR A 155 -12.38 -3.76 6.04
CA THR A 155 -11.89 -3.49 4.69
C THR A 155 -12.98 -3.21 3.67
N GLN A 156 -14.23 -3.57 3.93
CA GLN A 156 -15.35 -3.34 3.01
C GLN A 156 -16.02 -1.97 3.21
N LYS A 157 -15.67 -1.24 4.27
CA LYS A 157 -16.26 0.07 4.55
C LYS A 157 -15.78 1.15 3.57
N PRO A 158 -16.60 2.17 3.28
CA PRO A 158 -16.21 3.29 2.43
C PRO A 158 -14.98 4.04 2.93
N GLU A 159 -14.80 4.12 4.26
CA GLU A 159 -13.70 4.81 4.92
C GLU A 159 -12.36 4.08 4.81
N PHE A 160 -12.35 2.81 4.41
CA PHE A 160 -11.12 2.06 4.21
C PHE A 160 -10.34 2.61 3.00
N ARG A 161 -9.16 3.18 3.26
CA ARG A 161 -8.41 3.98 2.28
C ARG A 161 -7.85 3.16 1.11
N ASN A 162 -7.36 1.95 1.38
CA ASN A 162 -6.68 1.16 0.36
C ASN A 162 -7.64 0.42 -0.57
N LYS A 163 -8.12 1.12 -1.62
CA LYS A 163 -9.12 0.59 -2.55
C LYS A 163 -8.62 -0.62 -3.37
N MET A 164 -7.32 -0.68 -3.70
CA MET A 164 -6.76 -1.84 -4.41
C MET A 164 -6.76 -3.09 -3.52
N PHE A 165 -6.45 -2.94 -2.23
CA PHE A 165 -6.55 -4.04 -1.29
C PHE A 165 -8.00 -4.45 -1.03
N GLN A 166 -8.91 -3.48 -0.94
CA GLN A 166 -10.36 -3.73 -0.84
C GLN A 166 -10.87 -4.59 -2.02
N LEU A 167 -10.42 -4.29 -3.25
CA LEU A 167 -10.76 -5.10 -4.43
C LEU A 167 -10.21 -6.53 -4.33
N GLU A 168 -8.99 -6.72 -3.81
CA GLU A 168 -8.44 -8.06 -3.58
C GLU A 168 -9.28 -8.84 -2.55
N ILE A 169 -9.75 -8.19 -1.48
CA ILE A 169 -10.65 -8.82 -0.50
C ILE A 169 -11.98 -9.23 -1.16
N TYR A 170 -12.60 -8.34 -1.94
CA TYR A 170 -13.83 -8.69 -2.67
C TYR A 170 -13.64 -9.85 -3.64
N LYS A 171 -12.50 -9.90 -4.32
CA LYS A 171 -12.13 -11.03 -5.17
C LYS A 171 -12.03 -12.32 -4.36
N MET A 172 -11.34 -12.30 -3.22
CA MET A 172 -11.20 -13.47 -2.34
C MET A 172 -12.55 -13.95 -1.78
N ILE A 173 -13.45 -13.03 -1.45
CA ILE A 173 -14.82 -13.35 -1.02
C ILE A 173 -15.56 -14.09 -2.16
N LYS A 174 -15.52 -13.53 -3.37
CA LYS A 174 -16.18 -14.12 -4.55
C LYS A 174 -15.63 -15.50 -4.92
N GLU A 175 -14.31 -15.68 -4.79
CA GLU A 175 -13.60 -16.92 -5.13
C GLU A 175 -13.54 -17.94 -3.98
N ASN A 176 -14.11 -17.60 -2.79
CA ASN A 176 -14.05 -18.42 -1.56
C ASN A 176 -12.62 -18.75 -1.09
N THR A 177 -11.67 -17.85 -1.31
CA THR A 177 -10.24 -18.03 -0.95
C THR A 177 -9.83 -17.29 0.33
N LEU A 178 -10.76 -16.71 1.09
CA LEU A 178 -10.46 -16.04 2.36
C LEU A 178 -9.78 -16.93 3.39
N LYS A 179 -10.10 -18.25 3.40
CA LYS A 179 -9.47 -19.21 4.29
C LYS A 179 -7.97 -19.37 3.99
N ASP A 180 -7.62 -19.39 2.71
CA ASP A 180 -6.21 -19.46 2.30
C ASP A 180 -5.46 -18.19 2.66
N PHE A 181 -6.09 -17.03 2.45
CA PHE A 181 -5.54 -15.75 2.89
C PHE A 181 -5.34 -15.71 4.41
N LYS A 182 -6.33 -16.17 5.21
CA LYS A 182 -6.20 -16.28 6.67
C LYS A 182 -4.99 -17.14 7.06
N ASN A 183 -4.79 -18.26 6.39
CA ASN A 183 -3.64 -19.14 6.65
C ASN A 183 -2.32 -18.41 6.32
N LEU A 184 -2.24 -17.69 5.21
CA LEU A 184 -1.04 -16.97 4.80
C LEU A 184 -0.61 -15.87 5.78
N ILE A 185 -1.56 -15.16 6.40
CA ILE A 185 -1.24 -14.05 7.31
C ILE A 185 -0.88 -14.52 8.73
N PHE A 186 -1.29 -15.74 9.15
CA PHE A 186 -1.06 -16.24 10.50
C PHE A 186 -0.06 -17.40 10.60
N ASN A 187 0.44 -17.90 9.46
CA ASN A 187 1.44 -18.96 9.36
C ASN A 187 2.56 -18.55 8.42
#